data_195a75e1bcd851b7d71183e729670e16
#
_entry.id   195a75e1bcd851b7d71183e729670e16
#
_cell.length_a   1.000
_cell.length_b   1.000
_cell.length_c   1.000
_cell.angle_alpha   90.00
_cell.angle_beta   90.00
_cell.angle_gamma   90.00
#
_symmetry.space_group_name_H-M   'P 1'
#
loop_
_entity.id
_entity.type
_entity.pdbx_description
1 polymer ?
#
loop_
_entity_poly.entity_id
_entity_poly.type
_entity_poly.pdbx_seq_one_letter_code
_entity_poly.pdbx_strand_id
1 'polypeptide(L)'
;MDTLTHALSGALIARALPQRFLSVRSRGEEPQAEASDIPERRRMLICAIAAAFPDIDFVANAASPLTYLLNHRGVTHSLVMLPLWALLLSFLAALVFRHPRGWKAYIGVAAIGVLAHITGDLITSFGTMVFSPFSDARYAWGTTFIIDLWFSGIILAGLALSAVWKSSRVPAAAACVLLVAYVGGLQLHLQERALEVGREQARALGWPRAKVSALARAVSPFNWTVLVENEGDYRFANINLRATEIPADPGPDAFFVTRMAAHFRPVPAAVWKQASRYGLSPGDIALARDAWEQPDFAFFRWFADYPILLDIARSPASTCVWFHDLRFTNPGAPREPFRYGMCRGSGSQWRAYEMLGRGEKTLVR
;
A
#
# COMPACT_ATOMS: atom_id res chain seq x y z
N MET A 1 -1.19 -3.87 1.51
CA MET A 1 -2.21 -3.82 2.60
C MET A 1 -1.51 -4.15 3.91
N ASP A 2 -2.21 -4.24 5.04
CA ASP A 2 -1.59 -4.74 6.26
C ASP A 2 -1.57 -6.29 6.27
N THR A 3 -0.59 -6.87 6.97
CA THR A 3 -0.34 -8.32 6.99
C THR A 3 -1.54 -9.15 7.49
N LEU A 4 -2.34 -8.61 8.43
CA LEU A 4 -3.52 -9.31 8.93
C LEU A 4 -4.60 -9.41 7.85
N THR A 5 -4.87 -8.32 7.13
CA THR A 5 -5.81 -8.30 6.00
C THR A 5 -5.38 -9.27 4.91
N HIS A 6 -4.07 -9.36 4.61
CA HIS A 6 -3.54 -10.36 3.67
C HIS A 6 -3.80 -11.80 4.15
N ALA A 7 -3.48 -12.11 5.40
CA ALA A 7 -3.71 -13.44 5.96
C ALA A 7 -5.20 -13.84 5.90
N LEU A 8 -6.09 -12.93 6.29
CA LEU A 8 -7.54 -13.15 6.25
C LEU A 8 -8.06 -13.30 4.82
N SER A 9 -7.51 -12.55 3.85
CA SER A 9 -7.82 -12.71 2.43
C SER A 9 -7.46 -14.10 1.93
N GLY A 10 -6.25 -14.59 2.27
CA GLY A 10 -5.82 -15.95 1.95
C GLY A 10 -6.75 -17.02 2.54
N ALA A 11 -7.13 -16.88 3.82
CA ALA A 11 -8.08 -17.80 4.44
C ALA A 11 -9.45 -17.79 3.74
N LEU A 12 -9.97 -16.61 3.40
CA LEU A 12 -11.24 -16.45 2.70
C LEU A 12 -11.22 -17.12 1.33
N ILE A 13 -10.17 -16.89 0.53
CA ILE A 13 -10.02 -17.46 -0.81
C ILE A 13 -9.92 -18.99 -0.72
N ALA A 14 -9.13 -19.53 0.21
CA ALA A 14 -9.04 -20.99 0.42
C ALA A 14 -10.36 -21.61 0.87
N ARG A 15 -11.19 -20.87 1.59
CA ARG A 15 -12.54 -21.30 1.98
C ARG A 15 -13.51 -21.27 0.80
N ALA A 16 -13.41 -20.27 -0.07
CA ALA A 16 -14.27 -20.08 -1.23
C ALA A 16 -14.00 -21.14 -2.32
N LEU A 17 -12.73 -21.43 -2.59
CA LEU A 17 -12.34 -22.27 -3.72
C LEU A 17 -12.46 -23.76 -3.42
N PRO A 18 -13.02 -24.56 -4.36
CA PRO A 18 -12.93 -26.02 -4.32
C PRO A 18 -11.47 -26.50 -4.40
N GLN A 19 -11.17 -27.62 -3.75
CA GLN A 19 -9.81 -28.16 -3.71
C GLN A 19 -9.22 -28.42 -5.10
N ARG A 20 -10.03 -28.83 -6.07
CA ARG A 20 -9.61 -29.07 -7.46
C ARG A 20 -8.87 -27.88 -8.11
N PHE A 21 -9.12 -26.65 -7.66
CA PHE A 21 -8.42 -25.46 -8.13
C PHE A 21 -7.14 -25.15 -7.32
N LEU A 22 -6.96 -25.82 -6.17
CA LEU A 22 -5.88 -25.57 -5.24
C LEU A 22 -4.82 -26.68 -5.22
N SER A 23 -5.03 -27.78 -5.95
CA SER A 23 -4.09 -28.91 -6.05
C SER A 23 -3.66 -29.15 -7.49
N VAL A 24 -2.35 -29.36 -7.68
CA VAL A 24 -1.81 -29.83 -8.96
C VAL A 24 -1.98 -31.35 -9.01
N ARG A 25 -2.73 -31.85 -10.00
CA ARG A 25 -2.86 -33.29 -10.28
C ARG A 25 -1.79 -33.71 -11.30
N SER A 26 -1.11 -34.79 -11.02
CA SER A 26 -0.23 -35.45 -12.01
C SER A 26 -1.08 -36.13 -13.09
N ARG A 27 -0.66 -36.06 -14.35
CA ARG A 27 -1.31 -36.83 -15.44
C ARG A 27 -1.23 -38.33 -15.11
N GLY A 28 -2.38 -39.01 -14.98
CA GLY A 28 -2.47 -40.46 -14.72
C GLY A 28 -2.87 -40.85 -13.29
N GLU A 29 -3.12 -39.89 -12.36
CA GLU A 29 -3.70 -40.22 -11.06
C GLU A 29 -5.21 -40.53 -11.21
N GLU A 30 -5.56 -41.78 -10.83
CA GLU A 30 -6.95 -42.24 -10.82
C GLU A 30 -7.86 -41.51 -9.84
N PRO A 31 -9.20 -41.52 -10.01
CA PRO A 31 -10.16 -40.80 -9.16
C PRO A 31 -10.27 -41.27 -7.70
N GLN A 32 -9.47 -42.26 -7.25
CA GLN A 32 -9.45 -42.72 -5.85
C GLN A 32 -8.96 -41.67 -4.82
N ALA A 33 -8.90 -40.44 -5.23
CA ALA A 33 -8.25 -39.33 -4.55
C ALA A 33 -9.08 -38.64 -3.47
N GLU A 34 -10.28 -39.06 -3.09
CA GLU A 34 -11.02 -38.44 -1.97
C GLU A 34 -10.31 -38.63 -0.61
N ALA A 35 -9.57 -39.72 -0.43
CA ALA A 35 -8.79 -39.98 0.77
C ALA A 35 -7.53 -39.10 0.90
N SER A 36 -7.15 -38.37 -0.14
CA SER A 36 -5.93 -37.54 -0.19
C SER A 36 -6.21 -36.03 -0.18
N ASP A 37 -7.42 -35.61 0.11
CA ASP A 37 -7.78 -34.19 0.16
C ASP A 37 -7.25 -33.50 1.41
N ILE A 38 -6.68 -32.30 1.22
CA ILE A 38 -6.23 -31.49 2.37
C ILE A 38 -7.46 -31.00 3.13
N PRO A 39 -7.55 -31.24 4.47
CA PRO A 39 -8.63 -30.73 5.28
C PRO A 39 -8.79 -29.21 5.11
N GLU A 40 -10.01 -28.72 5.01
CA GLU A 40 -10.32 -27.32 4.74
C GLU A 40 -9.61 -26.34 5.68
N ARG A 41 -9.66 -26.63 6.99
CA ARG A 41 -8.96 -25.79 8.01
C ARG A 41 -7.47 -25.69 7.73
N ARG A 42 -6.84 -26.76 7.26
CA ARG A 42 -5.42 -26.78 6.93
C ARG A 42 -5.14 -25.97 5.67
N ARG A 43 -6.00 -26.05 4.66
CA ARG A 43 -5.90 -25.21 3.45
C ARG A 43 -6.01 -23.72 3.78
N MET A 44 -7.01 -23.36 4.60
CA MET A 44 -7.19 -22.00 5.08
C MET A 44 -5.95 -21.48 5.81
N LEU A 45 -5.38 -22.27 6.71
CA LEU A 45 -4.19 -21.91 7.46
C LEU A 45 -2.97 -21.72 6.55
N ILE A 46 -2.73 -22.66 5.63
CA ILE A 46 -1.58 -22.59 4.72
C ILE A 46 -1.71 -21.38 3.78
N CYS A 47 -2.92 -21.15 3.23
CA CYS A 47 -3.15 -20.00 2.35
C CYS A 47 -3.02 -18.66 3.11
N ALA A 48 -3.49 -18.61 4.36
CA ALA A 48 -3.30 -17.43 5.23
C ALA A 48 -1.82 -17.14 5.49
N ILE A 49 -1.04 -18.17 5.83
CA ILE A 49 0.41 -18.04 6.03
C ILE A 49 1.09 -17.62 4.74
N ALA A 50 0.73 -18.23 3.61
CA ALA A 50 1.30 -17.88 2.30
C ALA A 50 0.93 -16.45 1.88
N ALA A 51 -0.28 -15.99 2.22
CA ALA A 51 -0.70 -14.62 1.97
C ALA A 51 -0.08 -13.60 2.94
N ALA A 52 0.41 -14.01 4.10
CA ALA A 52 1.18 -13.14 5.02
C ALA A 52 2.69 -13.16 4.73
N PHE A 53 3.18 -14.20 4.07
CA PHE A 53 4.61 -14.46 3.91
C PHE A 53 5.40 -13.33 3.24
N PRO A 54 4.94 -12.68 2.16
CA PRO A 54 5.74 -11.64 1.51
C PRO A 54 6.15 -10.50 2.44
N ASP A 55 5.32 -10.16 3.43
CA ASP A 55 5.61 -9.11 4.42
C ASP A 55 6.76 -9.47 5.39
N ILE A 56 7.34 -10.69 5.28
CA ILE A 56 8.54 -11.05 6.04
C ILE A 56 9.72 -10.12 5.72
N ASP A 57 9.64 -9.39 4.62
CA ASP A 57 10.65 -8.41 4.20
C ASP A 57 10.86 -7.29 5.23
N PHE A 58 9.92 -7.10 6.19
CA PHE A 58 10.12 -6.17 7.31
C PHE A 58 11.39 -6.48 8.11
N VAL A 59 11.87 -7.73 8.07
CA VAL A 59 13.13 -8.15 8.72
C VAL A 59 14.32 -7.38 8.17
N ALA A 60 14.26 -6.89 6.92
CA ALA A 60 15.28 -6.02 6.34
C ALA A 60 15.49 -4.72 7.13
N ASN A 61 14.47 -4.27 7.89
CA ASN A 61 14.59 -3.11 8.78
C ASN A 61 15.60 -3.34 9.93
N ALA A 62 15.86 -4.58 10.30
CA ALA A 62 16.89 -4.91 11.28
C ALA A 62 18.32 -4.60 10.77
N ALA A 63 18.53 -4.59 9.46
CA ALA A 63 19.80 -4.18 8.87
C ALA A 63 19.90 -2.65 8.80
N SER A 64 18.95 -1.99 8.18
CA SER A 64 18.78 -0.53 8.23
C SER A 64 17.41 -0.09 7.68
N PRO A 65 16.91 1.11 8.05
CA PRO A 65 15.70 1.69 7.45
C PRO A 65 15.80 1.84 5.92
N LEU A 66 17.00 2.15 5.41
CA LEU A 66 17.25 2.24 3.97
C LEU A 66 17.12 0.87 3.29
N THR A 67 17.73 -0.16 3.87
CA THR A 67 17.63 -1.54 3.35
C THR A 67 16.17 -1.97 3.30
N TYR A 68 15.39 -1.66 4.34
CA TYR A 68 13.95 -1.91 4.32
C TYR A 68 13.26 -1.16 3.18
N LEU A 69 13.46 0.16 3.07
CA LEU A 69 12.81 0.98 2.05
C LEU A 69 13.08 0.48 0.62
N LEU A 70 14.33 0.08 0.34
CA LEU A 70 14.76 -0.38 -0.98
C LEU A 70 14.28 -1.79 -1.32
N ASN A 71 14.02 -2.63 -0.32
CA ASN A 71 13.62 -4.03 -0.54
C ASN A 71 12.14 -4.29 -0.25
N HIS A 72 11.48 -3.40 0.50
CA HIS A 72 10.07 -3.56 0.84
C HIS A 72 9.20 -3.55 -0.41
N ARG A 73 8.38 -4.57 -0.54
CA ARG A 73 7.59 -4.93 -1.73
C ARG A 73 8.46 -5.23 -2.96
N GLY A 74 9.64 -5.82 -2.72
CA GLY A 74 10.57 -6.27 -3.76
C GLY A 74 10.44 -7.76 -4.07
N VAL A 75 11.52 -8.51 -3.87
CA VAL A 75 11.66 -9.93 -4.26
C VAL A 75 10.56 -10.82 -3.69
N THR A 76 10.13 -10.57 -2.45
CA THR A 76 9.05 -11.35 -1.80
C THR A 76 7.67 -11.08 -2.42
N HIS A 77 7.48 -9.91 -3.03
CA HIS A 77 6.24 -9.45 -3.66
C HIS A 77 6.26 -9.55 -5.20
N SER A 78 7.23 -10.28 -5.74
CA SER A 78 7.42 -10.40 -7.19
C SER A 78 6.59 -11.53 -7.79
N LEU A 79 5.91 -11.23 -8.91
CA LEU A 79 5.25 -12.26 -9.73
C LEU A 79 6.27 -13.23 -10.36
N VAL A 80 7.48 -12.74 -10.64
CA VAL A 80 8.57 -13.56 -11.18
C VAL A 80 9.03 -14.60 -10.16
N MET A 81 9.10 -14.19 -8.88
CA MET A 81 9.55 -15.05 -7.79
C MET A 81 8.42 -15.88 -7.16
N LEU A 82 7.16 -15.60 -7.50
CA LEU A 82 5.99 -16.31 -6.97
C LEU A 82 6.14 -17.85 -7.06
N PRO A 83 6.56 -18.46 -8.19
CA PRO A 83 6.72 -19.91 -8.27
C PRO A 83 7.72 -20.45 -7.26
N LEU A 84 8.83 -19.73 -7.02
CA LEU A 84 9.85 -20.11 -6.03
C LEU A 84 9.30 -20.05 -4.60
N TRP A 85 8.60 -18.97 -4.27
CA TRP A 85 7.99 -18.81 -2.94
C TRP A 85 6.87 -19.83 -2.70
N ALA A 86 6.04 -20.08 -3.71
CA ALA A 86 5.02 -21.12 -3.63
C ALA A 86 5.64 -22.50 -3.39
N LEU A 87 6.74 -22.82 -4.08
CA LEU A 87 7.47 -24.07 -3.90
C LEU A 87 8.05 -24.17 -2.49
N LEU A 88 8.76 -23.16 -2.03
CA LEU A 88 9.33 -23.12 -0.68
C LEU A 88 8.26 -23.34 0.41
N LEU A 89 7.16 -22.57 0.35
CA LEU A 89 6.08 -22.67 1.32
C LEU A 89 5.37 -24.03 1.26
N SER A 90 5.25 -24.62 0.07
CA SER A 90 4.67 -25.95 -0.08
C SER A 90 5.56 -27.05 0.50
N PHE A 91 6.87 -26.95 0.36
CA PHE A 91 7.82 -27.86 1.03
C PHE A 91 7.73 -27.74 2.55
N LEU A 92 7.73 -26.51 3.08
CA LEU A 92 7.56 -26.29 4.52
C LEU A 92 6.24 -26.86 5.04
N ALA A 93 5.14 -26.65 4.31
CA ALA A 93 3.84 -27.24 4.66
C ALA A 93 3.88 -28.78 4.62
N ALA A 94 4.58 -29.37 3.65
CA ALA A 94 4.74 -30.83 3.55
C ALA A 94 5.54 -31.43 4.72
N LEU A 95 6.56 -30.75 5.20
CA LEU A 95 7.33 -31.16 6.38
C LEU A 95 6.48 -31.15 7.64
N VAL A 96 5.64 -30.13 7.82
CA VAL A 96 4.79 -29.96 9.00
C VAL A 96 3.62 -30.96 8.97
N PHE A 97 2.93 -31.08 7.85
CA PHE A 97 1.66 -31.83 7.76
C PHE A 97 1.77 -33.23 7.18
N ARG A 98 2.96 -33.64 6.69
CA ARG A 98 3.28 -35.01 6.23
C ARG A 98 2.21 -35.62 5.30
N HIS A 99 1.83 -34.90 4.25
CA HIS A 99 0.83 -35.37 3.29
C HIS A 99 1.42 -36.42 2.34
N PRO A 100 0.68 -37.48 1.95
CA PRO A 100 1.20 -38.55 1.04
C PRO A 100 1.74 -38.02 -0.30
N ARG A 101 1.12 -36.98 -0.87
CA ARG A 101 1.59 -36.30 -2.10
C ARG A 101 2.73 -35.30 -1.87
N GLY A 102 3.22 -35.19 -0.63
CA GLY A 102 4.28 -34.25 -0.26
C GLY A 102 3.91 -32.78 -0.62
N TRP A 103 4.90 -32.03 -1.12
CA TRP A 103 4.74 -30.61 -1.46
C TRP A 103 3.72 -30.38 -2.59
N LYS A 104 3.52 -31.33 -3.52
CA LYS A 104 2.58 -31.24 -4.65
C LYS A 104 1.13 -30.98 -4.19
N ALA A 105 0.78 -31.43 -2.98
CA ALA A 105 -0.54 -31.17 -2.43
C ALA A 105 -0.77 -29.69 -2.08
N TYR A 106 0.28 -28.95 -1.71
CA TYR A 106 0.19 -27.61 -1.13
C TYR A 106 0.54 -26.48 -2.10
N ILE A 107 1.19 -26.76 -3.24
CA ILE A 107 1.76 -25.74 -4.11
C ILE A 107 0.72 -24.75 -4.66
N GLY A 108 -0.45 -25.24 -5.05
CA GLY A 108 -1.54 -24.37 -5.55
C GLY A 108 -2.10 -23.48 -4.44
N VAL A 109 -2.23 -24.02 -3.22
CA VAL A 109 -2.68 -23.25 -2.05
C VAL A 109 -1.69 -22.14 -1.72
N ALA A 110 -0.39 -22.46 -1.72
CA ALA A 110 0.67 -21.49 -1.45
C ALA A 110 0.74 -20.42 -2.56
N ALA A 111 0.69 -20.84 -3.84
CA ALA A 111 0.71 -19.92 -4.97
C ALA A 111 -0.44 -18.91 -4.93
N ILE A 112 -1.66 -19.37 -4.63
CA ILE A 112 -2.84 -18.49 -4.52
C ILE A 112 -2.70 -17.55 -3.34
N GLY A 113 -2.16 -17.98 -2.20
CA GLY A 113 -1.90 -17.12 -1.06
C GLY A 113 -0.93 -15.99 -1.39
N VAL A 114 0.23 -16.32 -1.98
CA VAL A 114 1.22 -15.30 -2.41
C VAL A 114 0.65 -14.37 -3.49
N LEU A 115 -0.10 -14.92 -4.46
CA LEU A 115 -0.74 -14.11 -5.51
C LEU A 115 -1.78 -13.15 -4.93
N ALA A 116 -2.59 -13.60 -3.97
CA ALA A 116 -3.56 -12.76 -3.28
C ALA A 116 -2.89 -11.60 -2.54
N HIS A 117 -1.73 -11.86 -1.91
CA HIS A 117 -0.92 -10.82 -1.28
C HIS A 117 -0.46 -9.78 -2.31
N ILE A 118 0.23 -10.21 -3.37
CA ILE A 118 0.76 -9.31 -4.41
C ILE A 118 -0.37 -8.46 -5.01
N THR A 119 -1.52 -9.06 -5.30
CA THR A 119 -2.69 -8.35 -5.84
C THR A 119 -3.24 -7.34 -4.82
N GLY A 120 -3.34 -7.72 -3.54
CA GLY A 120 -3.76 -6.84 -2.45
C GLY A 120 -2.85 -5.64 -2.26
N ASP A 121 -1.56 -5.78 -2.56
CA ASP A 121 -0.62 -4.67 -2.50
C ASP A 121 -0.66 -3.77 -3.73
N LEU A 122 -0.87 -4.33 -4.91
CA LEU A 122 -1.02 -3.57 -6.15
C LEU A 122 -2.20 -2.60 -6.13
N ILE A 123 -3.29 -2.92 -5.43
CA ILE A 123 -4.44 -2.02 -5.34
C ILE A 123 -4.20 -0.82 -4.42
N THR A 124 -3.12 -0.83 -3.63
CA THR A 124 -2.74 0.32 -2.77
C THR A 124 -1.82 1.30 -3.49
N SER A 125 -1.55 2.46 -2.87
CA SER A 125 -0.74 3.53 -3.46
C SER A 125 0.76 3.44 -3.15
N PHE A 126 1.21 2.44 -2.38
CA PHE A 126 2.63 2.36 -2.00
C PHE A 126 3.55 2.01 -3.17
N GLY A 127 3.13 1.11 -4.04
CA GLY A 127 3.90 0.58 -5.17
C GLY A 127 4.62 -0.74 -4.84
N THR A 128 4.59 -1.67 -5.80
CA THR A 128 5.10 -3.04 -5.68
C THR A 128 6.00 -3.36 -6.86
N MET A 129 7.20 -3.90 -6.62
CA MET A 129 8.18 -4.27 -7.63
C MET A 129 7.88 -5.67 -8.18
N VAL A 130 6.79 -5.81 -8.94
CA VAL A 130 6.28 -7.11 -9.41
C VAL A 130 7.23 -7.86 -10.33
N PHE A 131 8.23 -7.20 -10.92
CA PHE A 131 9.24 -7.79 -11.80
C PHE A 131 10.62 -7.92 -11.14
N SER A 132 10.72 -7.69 -9.82
CA SER A 132 11.96 -7.92 -9.09
C SER A 132 12.39 -9.41 -9.22
N PRO A 133 13.70 -9.75 -9.32
CA PRO A 133 14.88 -8.87 -9.23
C PRO A 133 15.29 -8.20 -10.56
N PHE A 134 14.55 -8.40 -11.66
CA PHE A 134 14.93 -7.91 -12.99
C PHE A 134 14.60 -6.42 -13.20
N SER A 135 13.70 -5.86 -12.39
CA SER A 135 13.32 -4.45 -12.44
C SER A 135 12.92 -3.96 -11.05
N ASP A 136 13.33 -2.75 -10.74
CA ASP A 136 12.96 -2.00 -9.54
C ASP A 136 11.77 -1.05 -9.77
N ALA A 137 11.15 -1.11 -10.94
CA ALA A 137 9.96 -0.34 -11.27
C ALA A 137 8.79 -0.72 -10.34
N ARG A 138 8.12 0.29 -9.81
CA ARG A 138 7.04 0.15 -8.82
C ARG A 138 5.68 0.38 -9.47
N TYR A 139 4.78 -0.55 -9.26
CA TYR A 139 3.42 -0.53 -9.81
C TYR A 139 2.40 -0.37 -8.70
N ALA A 140 1.45 0.53 -8.87
CA ALA A 140 0.35 0.78 -7.94
C ALA A 140 -0.90 1.22 -8.70
N TRP A 141 -2.07 0.70 -8.31
CA TRP A 141 -3.35 1.19 -8.83
C TRP A 141 -3.94 2.31 -7.99
N GLY A 142 -3.62 2.34 -6.68
CA GLY A 142 -4.03 3.40 -5.77
C GLY A 142 -5.52 3.48 -5.51
N THR A 143 -6.27 2.41 -5.83
CA THR A 143 -7.73 2.35 -5.68
C THR A 143 -8.19 2.15 -4.25
N THR A 144 -7.33 1.61 -3.38
CA THR A 144 -7.69 1.18 -2.03
C THR A 144 -6.66 1.70 -1.04
N PHE A 145 -7.12 2.14 0.13
CA PHE A 145 -6.21 2.53 1.21
C PHE A 145 -5.58 1.29 1.87
N ILE A 146 -4.38 1.44 2.44
CA ILE A 146 -3.61 0.32 3.04
C ILE A 146 -4.40 -0.42 4.14
N ILE A 147 -5.19 0.31 4.93
CA ILE A 147 -6.11 -0.23 5.95
C ILE A 147 -7.53 0.23 5.59
N ASP A 148 -8.18 -0.53 4.72
CA ASP A 148 -9.53 -0.23 4.27
C ASP A 148 -10.55 -1.02 5.13
N LEU A 149 -11.36 -0.28 5.89
CA LEU A 149 -12.34 -0.86 6.82
C LEU A 149 -13.46 -1.63 6.09
N TRP A 150 -13.84 -1.18 4.90
CA TRP A 150 -14.88 -1.83 4.10
C TRP A 150 -14.37 -3.13 3.48
N PHE A 151 -13.15 -3.09 2.92
CA PHE A 151 -12.48 -4.27 2.40
C PHE A 151 -12.32 -5.33 3.50
N SER A 152 -11.77 -4.94 4.65
CA SER A 152 -11.58 -5.83 5.80
C SER A 152 -12.92 -6.32 6.37
N GLY A 153 -13.94 -5.46 6.40
CA GLY A 153 -15.29 -5.80 6.84
C GLY A 153 -15.95 -6.88 5.97
N ILE A 154 -15.79 -6.80 4.64
CA ILE A 154 -16.30 -7.83 3.71
C ILE A 154 -15.61 -9.18 3.97
N ILE A 155 -14.29 -9.19 4.18
CA ILE A 155 -13.55 -10.42 4.49
C ILE A 155 -14.04 -11.04 5.80
N LEU A 156 -14.12 -10.23 6.86
CA LEU A 156 -14.55 -10.69 8.17
C LEU A 156 -15.99 -11.23 8.15
N ALA A 157 -16.89 -10.54 7.47
CA ALA A 157 -18.27 -10.99 7.30
C ALA A 157 -18.32 -12.32 6.53
N GLY A 158 -17.57 -12.46 5.43
CA GLY A 158 -17.49 -13.70 4.67
C GLY A 158 -16.97 -14.88 5.48
N LEU A 159 -15.93 -14.67 6.29
CA LEU A 159 -15.37 -15.69 7.18
C LEU A 159 -16.33 -16.05 8.32
N ALA A 160 -16.95 -15.04 8.96
CA ALA A 160 -17.89 -15.25 10.05
C ALA A 160 -19.15 -16.03 9.58
N LEU A 161 -19.74 -15.63 8.46
CA LEU A 161 -20.86 -16.35 7.86
C LEU A 161 -20.47 -17.76 7.43
N SER A 162 -19.24 -17.98 6.93
CA SER A 162 -18.75 -19.31 6.61
C SER A 162 -18.51 -20.17 7.86
N ALA A 163 -18.23 -19.58 9.01
CA ALA A 163 -18.14 -20.29 10.26
C ALA A 163 -19.50 -20.76 10.81
N VAL A 164 -20.55 -20.01 10.53
CA VAL A 164 -21.95 -20.37 10.84
C VAL A 164 -22.44 -21.46 9.88
N TRP A 165 -22.30 -21.24 8.57
CA TRP A 165 -22.74 -22.18 7.52
C TRP A 165 -21.59 -23.07 7.04
N LYS A 166 -21.12 -23.97 7.93
CA LYS A 166 -19.92 -24.79 7.71
C LYS A 166 -19.98 -25.69 6.47
N SER A 167 -21.17 -26.15 6.07
CA SER A 167 -21.37 -27.03 4.91
C SER A 167 -21.34 -26.29 3.58
N SER A 168 -21.47 -24.93 3.58
CA SER A 168 -21.57 -24.13 2.38
C SER A 168 -20.32 -23.25 2.18
N ARG A 169 -19.84 -23.20 0.94
CA ARG A 169 -18.78 -22.28 0.49
C ARG A 169 -19.34 -20.95 -0.01
N VAL A 170 -20.67 -20.86 -0.17
CA VAL A 170 -21.34 -19.68 -0.74
C VAL A 170 -21.00 -18.39 -0.02
N PRO A 171 -20.99 -18.31 1.33
CA PRO A 171 -20.63 -17.05 2.00
C PRO A 171 -19.23 -16.54 1.66
N ALA A 172 -18.24 -17.43 1.65
CA ALA A 172 -16.87 -17.06 1.30
C ALA A 172 -16.75 -16.67 -0.18
N ALA A 173 -17.39 -17.42 -1.09
CA ALA A 173 -17.41 -17.11 -2.51
C ALA A 173 -18.10 -15.78 -2.79
N ALA A 174 -19.25 -15.52 -2.15
CA ALA A 174 -19.96 -14.25 -2.26
C ALA A 174 -19.12 -13.08 -1.76
N ALA A 175 -18.39 -13.24 -0.65
CA ALA A 175 -17.46 -12.23 -0.15
C ALA A 175 -16.32 -11.97 -1.13
N CYS A 176 -15.73 -12.99 -1.76
CA CYS A 176 -14.72 -12.82 -2.81
C CYS A 176 -15.28 -12.04 -4.01
N VAL A 177 -16.48 -12.39 -4.48
CA VAL A 177 -17.15 -11.66 -5.57
C VAL A 177 -17.41 -10.21 -5.17
N LEU A 178 -17.87 -9.97 -3.94
CA LEU A 178 -18.11 -8.63 -3.42
C LEU A 178 -16.81 -7.80 -3.31
N LEU A 179 -15.68 -8.42 -2.95
CA LEU A 179 -14.37 -7.74 -2.95
C LEU A 179 -13.96 -7.33 -4.37
N VAL A 180 -14.15 -8.21 -5.35
CA VAL A 180 -13.88 -7.88 -6.76
C VAL A 180 -14.79 -6.75 -7.24
N ALA A 181 -16.08 -6.79 -6.91
CA ALA A 181 -17.03 -5.73 -7.25
C ALA A 181 -16.70 -4.41 -6.51
N TYR A 182 -16.27 -4.50 -5.26
CA TYR A 182 -15.85 -3.34 -4.47
C TYR A 182 -14.63 -2.65 -5.08
N VAL A 183 -13.56 -3.38 -5.36
CA VAL A 183 -12.33 -2.80 -5.91
C VAL A 183 -12.48 -2.48 -7.39
N GLY A 184 -12.89 -3.46 -8.21
CA GLY A 184 -12.95 -3.34 -9.66
C GLY A 184 -14.17 -2.57 -10.18
N GLY A 185 -15.23 -2.43 -9.36
CA GLY A 185 -16.42 -1.64 -9.70
C GLY A 185 -16.41 -0.30 -8.95
N LEU A 186 -16.74 -0.35 -7.66
CA LEU A 186 -16.95 0.87 -6.87
C LEU A 186 -15.69 1.75 -6.77
N GLN A 187 -14.56 1.19 -6.34
CA GLN A 187 -13.35 1.98 -6.09
C GLN A 187 -12.75 2.55 -7.38
N LEU A 188 -12.73 1.79 -8.48
CA LEU A 188 -12.30 2.32 -9.78
C LEU A 188 -13.23 3.44 -10.27
N HIS A 189 -14.55 3.29 -10.10
CA HIS A 189 -15.51 4.35 -10.45
C HIS A 189 -15.27 5.62 -9.61
N LEU A 190 -15.09 5.47 -8.30
CA LEU A 190 -14.84 6.61 -7.41
C LEU A 190 -13.49 7.27 -7.70
N GLN A 191 -12.46 6.48 -8.05
CA GLN A 191 -11.16 7.02 -8.47
C GLN A 191 -11.30 7.89 -9.72
N GLU A 192 -12.02 7.41 -10.74
CA GLU A 192 -12.25 8.18 -11.97
C GLU A 192 -12.99 9.49 -11.68
N ARG A 193 -14.01 9.48 -10.83
CA ARG A 193 -14.68 10.71 -10.38
C ARG A 193 -13.74 11.67 -9.65
N ALA A 194 -12.86 11.16 -8.80
CA ALA A 194 -11.85 11.99 -8.12
C ALA A 194 -10.82 12.55 -9.10
N LEU A 195 -10.41 11.77 -10.10
CA LEU A 195 -9.55 12.24 -11.20
C LEU A 195 -10.20 13.36 -12.01
N GLU A 196 -11.52 13.30 -12.24
CA GLU A 196 -12.28 14.32 -12.93
C GLU A 196 -12.24 15.67 -12.22
N VAL A 197 -12.42 15.66 -10.89
CA VAL A 197 -12.24 16.86 -10.04
C VAL A 197 -10.82 17.45 -10.21
N GLY A 198 -9.80 16.61 -10.27
CA GLY A 198 -8.42 17.07 -10.50
C GLY A 198 -8.22 17.65 -11.93
N ARG A 199 -8.83 17.05 -12.95
CA ARG A 199 -8.76 17.58 -14.34
C ARG A 199 -9.45 18.94 -14.46
N GLU A 200 -10.55 19.14 -13.76
CA GLU A 200 -11.23 20.44 -13.68
C GLU A 200 -10.33 21.48 -13.02
N GLN A 201 -9.69 21.14 -11.92
CA GLN A 201 -8.74 22.00 -11.25
C GLN A 201 -7.52 22.33 -12.15
N ALA A 202 -6.98 21.35 -12.86
CA ALA A 202 -5.88 21.55 -13.82
C ALA A 202 -6.26 22.55 -14.92
N ARG A 203 -7.48 22.42 -15.46
CA ARG A 203 -8.03 23.38 -16.45
C ARG A 203 -8.18 24.78 -15.88
N ALA A 204 -8.71 24.90 -14.67
CA ALA A 204 -8.88 26.20 -13.99
C ALA A 204 -7.53 26.88 -13.69
N LEU A 205 -6.46 26.12 -13.48
CA LEU A 205 -5.10 26.63 -13.30
C LEU A 205 -4.38 26.96 -14.61
N GLY A 206 -4.94 26.61 -15.77
CA GLY A 206 -4.24 26.74 -17.05
C GLY A 206 -3.06 25.74 -17.19
N TRP A 207 -3.13 24.57 -16.57
CA TRP A 207 -2.11 23.52 -16.59
C TRP A 207 -2.49 22.35 -17.51
N PRO A 208 -2.48 22.49 -18.84
CA PRO A 208 -3.01 21.49 -19.77
C PRO A 208 -2.21 20.19 -19.80
N ARG A 209 -0.96 20.21 -19.32
CA ARG A 209 -0.07 19.04 -19.27
C ARG A 209 0.10 18.49 -17.84
N ALA A 210 -0.70 18.97 -16.89
CA ALA A 210 -0.60 18.51 -15.52
C ALA A 210 -0.89 17.01 -15.41
N LYS A 211 -0.10 16.33 -14.61
CA LYS A 211 -0.39 14.97 -14.16
C LYS A 211 -1.43 15.05 -13.05
N VAL A 212 -2.56 14.38 -13.23
CA VAL A 212 -3.63 14.27 -12.22
C VAL A 212 -3.61 12.89 -11.61
N SER A 213 -3.72 12.84 -10.30
CA SER A 213 -3.75 11.59 -9.53
C SER A 213 -4.79 11.66 -8.42
N ALA A 214 -5.37 10.52 -8.09
CA ALA A 214 -6.33 10.37 -7.00
C ALA A 214 -5.92 9.20 -6.12
N LEU A 215 -5.71 9.46 -4.84
CA LEU A 215 -5.26 8.50 -3.84
C LEU A 215 -6.41 8.21 -2.88
N ALA A 216 -6.81 6.94 -2.78
CA ALA A 216 -7.79 6.50 -1.79
C ALA A 216 -7.28 6.78 -0.37
N ARG A 217 -8.19 7.16 0.55
CA ARG A 217 -7.86 7.51 1.92
C ARG A 217 -8.68 6.70 2.93
N ALA A 218 -8.20 6.69 4.16
CA ALA A 218 -8.79 5.94 5.26
C ALA A 218 -10.24 6.33 5.55
N VAL A 219 -10.91 5.48 6.32
CA VAL A 219 -12.23 5.66 6.94
C VAL A 219 -13.40 5.43 5.98
N SER A 220 -13.37 5.98 4.78
CA SER A 220 -14.50 5.91 3.85
C SER A 220 -14.00 5.66 2.42
N PRO A 221 -14.68 4.82 1.62
CA PRO A 221 -14.36 4.62 0.21
C PRO A 221 -14.56 5.89 -0.62
N PHE A 222 -15.26 6.88 -0.09
CA PHE A 222 -15.50 8.17 -0.73
C PHE A 222 -14.43 9.22 -0.41
N ASN A 223 -13.46 8.94 0.48
CA ASN A 223 -12.38 9.84 0.86
C ASN A 223 -11.19 9.71 -0.11
N TRP A 224 -10.85 10.81 -0.75
CA TRP A 224 -9.77 10.88 -1.74
C TRP A 224 -8.88 12.10 -1.51
N THR A 225 -7.58 11.93 -1.72
CA THR A 225 -6.68 13.08 -1.94
C THR A 225 -6.47 13.20 -3.45
N VAL A 226 -6.91 14.30 -4.01
CA VAL A 226 -6.70 14.65 -5.42
C VAL A 226 -5.45 15.50 -5.54
N LEU A 227 -4.58 15.14 -6.48
CA LEU A 227 -3.29 15.77 -6.74
C LEU A 227 -3.25 16.24 -8.20
N VAL A 228 -2.84 17.48 -8.40
CA VAL A 228 -2.54 18.06 -9.71
C VAL A 228 -1.09 18.52 -9.69
N GLU A 229 -0.25 17.92 -10.51
CA GLU A 229 1.19 18.18 -10.61
C GLU A 229 1.53 18.84 -11.95
N ASN A 230 2.32 19.89 -11.87
CA ASN A 230 2.92 20.52 -13.04
C ASN A 230 4.38 20.89 -12.73
N GLU A 231 5.34 20.18 -13.34
CA GLU A 231 6.79 20.45 -13.25
C GLU A 231 7.33 20.48 -11.79
N GLY A 232 6.70 19.71 -10.89
CA GLY A 232 7.09 19.63 -9.47
C GLY A 232 6.38 20.65 -8.58
N ASP A 233 5.45 21.43 -9.11
CA ASP A 233 4.47 22.19 -8.35
C ASP A 233 3.18 21.40 -8.22
N TYR A 234 2.59 21.44 -7.03
CA TYR A 234 1.41 20.65 -6.69
C TYR A 234 0.26 21.54 -6.24
N ARG A 235 -0.94 21.15 -6.66
CA ARG A 235 -2.20 21.51 -5.99
C ARG A 235 -2.85 20.22 -5.52
N PHE A 236 -3.26 20.18 -4.27
CA PHE A 236 -3.93 19.00 -3.73
C PHE A 236 -5.05 19.36 -2.77
N ALA A 237 -6.07 18.52 -2.76
CA ALA A 237 -7.23 18.67 -1.87
C ALA A 237 -7.67 17.31 -1.34
N ASN A 238 -8.18 17.31 -0.11
CA ASN A 238 -8.82 16.15 0.49
C ASN A 238 -10.33 16.32 0.32
N ILE A 239 -10.93 15.42 -0.44
CA ILE A 239 -12.35 15.47 -0.78
C ILE A 239 -13.08 14.20 -0.36
N ASN A 240 -14.38 14.36 -0.07
CA ASN A 240 -15.31 13.26 0.05
C ASN A 240 -16.34 13.37 -1.07
N LEU A 241 -16.37 12.37 -1.95
CA LEU A 241 -17.21 12.37 -3.17
C LEU A 241 -18.73 12.24 -2.89
N ARG A 242 -19.12 11.91 -1.65
CA ARG A 242 -20.52 11.73 -1.26
C ARG A 242 -21.01 12.82 -0.31
N ALA A 243 -20.13 13.46 0.43
CA ALA A 243 -20.50 14.48 1.39
C ALA A 243 -21.18 15.69 0.69
N THR A 244 -22.22 16.23 1.30
CA THR A 244 -22.93 17.44 0.88
C THR A 244 -22.67 18.63 1.80
N GLU A 245 -22.28 18.34 3.05
CA GLU A 245 -22.03 19.33 4.09
C GLU A 245 -20.56 19.31 4.52
N ILE A 246 -20.06 20.48 4.90
CA ILE A 246 -18.71 20.61 5.46
C ILE A 246 -18.72 19.97 6.86
N PRO A 247 -17.86 18.99 7.15
CA PRO A 247 -17.79 18.40 8.48
C PRO A 247 -17.48 19.47 9.54
N ALA A 248 -18.20 19.41 10.66
CA ALA A 248 -17.89 20.25 11.82
C ALA A 248 -16.51 19.87 12.39
N ASP A 249 -15.84 20.81 13.06
CA ASP A 249 -14.63 20.53 13.80
C ASP A 249 -14.97 19.57 14.96
N PRO A 250 -14.41 18.36 14.98
CA PRO A 250 -14.73 17.39 16.01
C PRO A 250 -14.08 17.68 17.37
N GLY A 251 -13.21 18.69 17.44
CA GLY A 251 -12.44 19.02 18.64
C GLY A 251 -11.30 18.01 18.94
N PRO A 252 -10.41 18.34 19.89
CA PRO A 252 -9.21 17.54 20.19
C PRO A 252 -9.51 16.19 20.83
N ASP A 253 -10.60 16.06 21.57
CA ASP A 253 -10.98 14.85 22.31
C ASP A 253 -11.79 13.84 21.49
N ALA A 254 -12.13 14.18 20.25
CA ALA A 254 -12.87 13.30 19.37
C ALA A 254 -12.05 12.06 19.01
N PHE A 255 -12.77 10.96 18.78
CA PHE A 255 -12.16 9.70 18.35
C PHE A 255 -11.35 9.89 17.05
N PHE A 256 -10.20 9.22 16.96
CA PHE A 256 -9.23 9.39 15.87
C PHE A 256 -9.86 9.31 14.47
N VAL A 257 -10.78 8.34 14.25
CA VAL A 257 -11.49 8.16 12.97
C VAL A 257 -12.34 9.39 12.62
N THR A 258 -13.02 9.98 13.60
CA THR A 258 -13.84 11.20 13.42
C THR A 258 -12.96 12.39 13.05
N ARG A 259 -11.81 12.55 13.74
CA ARG A 259 -10.83 13.60 13.41
C ARG A 259 -10.29 13.45 12.00
N MET A 260 -9.94 12.23 11.58
CA MET A 260 -9.50 11.99 10.21
C MET A 260 -10.59 12.33 9.19
N ALA A 261 -11.84 11.87 9.42
CA ALA A 261 -12.96 12.09 8.52
C ALA A 261 -13.26 13.58 8.30
N ALA A 262 -13.11 14.41 9.34
CA ALA A 262 -13.38 15.85 9.28
C ALA A 262 -12.46 16.63 8.30
N HIS A 263 -11.36 16.04 7.87
CA HIS A 263 -10.48 16.68 6.89
C HIS A 263 -10.93 16.53 5.43
N PHE A 264 -11.93 15.66 5.16
CA PHE A 264 -12.42 15.40 3.81
C PHE A 264 -13.71 16.19 3.57
N ARG A 265 -13.62 17.21 2.69
CA ARG A 265 -14.71 18.14 2.40
C ARG A 265 -15.50 17.71 1.17
N PRO A 266 -16.77 18.15 1.03
CA PRO A 266 -17.50 18.04 -0.22
C PRO A 266 -16.74 18.65 -1.37
N VAL A 267 -16.89 18.11 -2.59
CA VAL A 267 -16.19 18.60 -3.78
C VAL A 267 -16.36 20.12 -4.00
N PRO A 268 -17.58 20.72 -3.89
CA PRO A 268 -17.74 22.16 -4.07
C PRO A 268 -17.05 23.03 -3.01
N ALA A 269 -16.75 22.44 -1.84
CA ALA A 269 -16.07 23.10 -0.72
C ALA A 269 -14.62 22.65 -0.55
N ALA A 270 -14.04 22.04 -1.58
CA ALA A 270 -12.67 21.57 -1.56
C ALA A 270 -11.68 22.72 -1.30
N VAL A 271 -10.77 22.51 -0.37
CA VAL A 271 -9.69 23.47 -0.08
C VAL A 271 -8.41 22.97 -0.72
N TRP A 272 -8.04 23.64 -1.81
CA TRP A 272 -6.82 23.33 -2.55
C TRP A 272 -5.60 23.94 -1.86
N LYS A 273 -4.68 23.07 -1.44
CA LYS A 273 -3.39 23.44 -0.87
C LYS A 273 -2.34 23.49 -1.95
N GLN A 274 -1.33 24.34 -1.75
CA GLN A 274 -0.16 24.44 -2.64
C GLN A 274 1.04 23.80 -1.96
N ALA A 275 1.82 23.07 -2.73
CA ALA A 275 3.13 22.58 -2.34
C ALA A 275 4.06 22.58 -3.57
N SER A 276 5.36 22.49 -3.35
CA SER A 276 6.35 22.39 -4.43
C SER A 276 7.48 21.47 -4.00
N ARG A 277 8.10 20.78 -4.95
CA ARG A 277 9.27 19.95 -4.72
C ARG A 277 10.44 20.73 -4.12
N TYR A 278 10.60 21.97 -4.52
CA TYR A 278 11.73 22.81 -4.08
C TYR A 278 11.31 23.97 -3.18
N GLY A 279 10.04 24.02 -2.75
CA GLY A 279 9.50 25.13 -1.99
C GLY A 279 8.99 26.28 -2.85
N LEU A 280 8.43 27.30 -2.19
CA LEU A 280 7.80 28.45 -2.85
C LEU A 280 8.62 29.73 -2.74
N SER A 281 9.61 29.74 -1.84
CA SER A 281 10.50 30.90 -1.63
C SER A 281 11.73 30.81 -2.54
N PRO A 282 12.09 31.88 -3.28
CA PRO A 282 13.29 31.86 -4.13
C PRO A 282 14.57 31.48 -3.42
N GLY A 283 14.75 31.89 -2.16
CA GLY A 283 15.93 31.56 -1.34
C GLY A 283 15.99 30.08 -0.93
N ASP A 284 14.86 29.41 -0.88
CA ASP A 284 14.76 27.99 -0.52
C ASP A 284 14.93 27.07 -1.76
N ILE A 285 14.48 27.51 -2.92
CA ILE A 285 14.51 26.72 -4.14
C ILE A 285 15.92 26.25 -4.51
N ALA A 286 16.89 27.17 -4.49
CA ALA A 286 18.28 26.84 -4.81
C ALA A 286 18.86 25.80 -3.85
N LEU A 287 18.65 26.00 -2.54
CA LEU A 287 19.12 25.10 -1.49
C LEU A 287 18.44 23.73 -1.54
N ALA A 288 17.11 23.73 -1.76
CA ALA A 288 16.35 22.48 -1.87
C ALA A 288 16.77 21.68 -3.12
N ARG A 289 17.06 22.36 -4.24
CA ARG A 289 17.56 21.72 -5.45
C ARG A 289 18.95 21.13 -5.23
N ASP A 290 19.87 21.89 -4.62
CA ASP A 290 21.22 21.40 -4.29
C ASP A 290 21.13 20.13 -3.43
N ALA A 291 20.31 20.14 -2.37
CA ALA A 291 20.10 18.97 -1.52
C ALA A 291 19.45 17.79 -2.26
N TRP A 292 18.46 18.06 -3.11
CA TRP A 292 17.73 17.03 -3.89
C TRP A 292 18.64 16.30 -4.89
N GLU A 293 19.56 17.00 -5.54
CA GLU A 293 20.43 16.45 -6.59
C GLU A 293 21.61 15.63 -6.04
N GLN A 294 21.85 15.63 -4.74
CA GLN A 294 22.95 14.87 -4.13
C GLN A 294 22.85 13.36 -4.44
N PRO A 295 23.96 12.69 -4.77
CA PRO A 295 23.97 11.26 -5.07
C PRO A 295 23.36 10.41 -3.93
N ASP A 296 23.69 10.74 -2.68
CA ASP A 296 23.19 10.04 -1.49
C ASP A 296 21.66 10.13 -1.32
N PHE A 297 20.98 11.00 -2.07
CA PHE A 297 19.54 11.15 -2.05
C PHE A 297 18.82 10.41 -3.20
N ALA A 298 19.56 9.66 -4.03
CA ALA A 298 19.02 8.91 -5.17
C ALA A 298 17.92 7.92 -4.77
N PHE A 299 18.04 7.30 -3.58
CA PHE A 299 17.04 6.39 -3.05
C PHE A 299 15.67 7.06 -2.88
N PHE A 300 15.63 8.31 -2.38
CA PHE A 300 14.37 9.01 -2.16
C PHE A 300 13.79 9.52 -3.49
N ARG A 301 14.62 9.92 -4.45
CA ARG A 301 14.17 10.25 -5.82
C ARG A 301 13.52 9.04 -6.51
N TRP A 302 14.05 7.84 -6.29
CA TRP A 302 13.45 6.60 -6.78
C TRP A 302 12.16 6.26 -6.02
N PHE A 303 12.12 6.51 -4.70
CA PHE A 303 10.98 6.13 -3.85
C PHE A 303 9.78 7.06 -4.02
N ALA A 304 10.00 8.38 -4.09
CA ALA A 304 8.95 9.38 -4.00
C ALA A 304 8.28 9.63 -5.36
N ASP A 305 6.94 9.46 -5.42
CA ASP A 305 6.14 9.76 -6.61
C ASP A 305 5.67 11.23 -6.64
N TYR A 306 5.40 11.81 -5.45
CA TYR A 306 4.93 13.20 -5.30
C TYR A 306 5.74 13.93 -4.23
N PRO A 307 7.07 14.10 -4.46
CA PRO A 307 7.95 14.71 -3.48
C PRO A 307 7.68 16.22 -3.33
N ILE A 308 7.60 16.67 -2.09
CA ILE A 308 7.50 18.07 -1.72
C ILE A 308 8.58 18.45 -0.73
N LEU A 309 9.00 19.72 -0.75
CA LEU A 309 9.78 20.30 0.32
C LEU A 309 8.89 20.40 1.57
N LEU A 310 9.30 19.75 2.64
CA LEU A 310 8.60 19.76 3.92
C LEU A 310 9.05 20.93 4.79
N ASP A 311 10.37 21.09 4.94
CA ASP A 311 10.96 22.11 5.82
C ASP A 311 12.45 22.32 5.52
N ILE A 312 12.97 23.49 5.85
CA ILE A 312 14.40 23.80 5.87
C ILE A 312 14.78 24.29 7.27
N ALA A 313 15.36 23.37 8.05
CA ALA A 313 15.85 23.66 9.37
C ALA A 313 17.26 24.24 9.30
N ARG A 314 17.42 25.50 9.72
CA ARG A 314 18.70 26.20 9.79
C ARG A 314 19.13 26.41 11.25
N SER A 315 20.36 26.02 11.57
CA SER A 315 20.99 26.32 12.85
C SER A 315 22.43 26.84 12.61
N PRO A 316 23.07 27.44 13.60
CA PRO A 316 24.49 27.85 13.48
C PRO A 316 25.44 26.70 13.13
N ALA A 317 25.10 25.47 13.53
CA ALA A 317 25.92 24.28 13.33
C ALA A 317 25.56 23.49 12.06
N SER A 318 24.36 23.61 11.54
CA SER A 318 23.90 22.76 10.42
C SER A 318 22.70 23.32 9.68
N THR A 319 22.61 22.95 8.40
CA THR A 319 21.40 23.15 7.58
C THR A 319 20.87 21.79 7.13
N CYS A 320 19.57 21.56 7.36
CA CYS A 320 18.87 20.36 6.90
C CYS A 320 17.70 20.74 6.00
N VAL A 321 17.59 20.07 4.86
CA VAL A 321 16.49 20.21 3.89
C VAL A 321 15.68 18.93 3.92
N TRP A 322 14.41 19.02 4.31
CA TRP A 322 13.53 17.87 4.51
C TRP A 322 12.49 17.78 3.41
N PHE A 323 12.29 16.54 2.93
CA PHE A 323 11.31 16.22 1.90
C PHE A 323 10.32 15.18 2.42
N HIS A 324 9.14 15.18 1.82
CA HIS A 324 8.07 14.24 2.09
C HIS A 324 7.37 13.87 0.78
N ASP A 325 6.71 12.72 0.75
CA ASP A 325 5.88 12.31 -0.39
C ASP A 325 4.40 12.43 -0.03
N LEU A 326 3.63 13.15 -0.82
CA LEU A 326 2.19 13.40 -0.61
C LEU A 326 1.34 12.12 -0.56
N ARG A 327 1.83 10.98 -1.05
CA ARG A 327 1.16 9.68 -0.87
C ARG A 327 0.94 9.37 0.61
N PHE A 328 1.88 9.74 1.46
CA PHE A 328 1.93 9.38 2.87
C PHE A 328 1.43 10.49 3.80
N THR A 329 0.97 11.60 3.24
CA THR A 329 0.28 12.64 4.01
C THR A 329 -1.11 12.14 4.40
N ASN A 330 -1.31 11.86 5.69
CA ASN A 330 -2.60 11.47 6.23
C ASN A 330 -3.16 12.60 7.10
N PRO A 331 -4.19 13.32 6.64
CA PRO A 331 -4.78 14.40 7.40
C PRO A 331 -5.23 13.92 8.80
N GLY A 332 -4.84 14.66 9.84
CA GLY A 332 -5.16 14.32 11.24
C GLY A 332 -4.28 13.23 11.85
N ALA A 333 -3.34 12.64 11.11
CA ALA A 333 -2.37 11.72 11.69
C ALA A 333 -1.33 12.49 12.53
N PRO A 334 -0.92 11.95 13.70
CA PRO A 334 0.04 12.61 14.58
C PRO A 334 1.45 12.65 14.00
N ARG A 335 1.75 11.75 13.06
CA ARG A 335 3.05 11.64 12.38
C ARG A 335 2.86 11.21 10.94
N GLU A 336 3.67 11.77 10.05
CA GLU A 336 3.78 11.34 8.66
C GLU A 336 5.03 10.46 8.52
N PRO A 337 4.92 9.25 7.96
CA PRO A 337 6.06 8.38 7.73
C PRO A 337 6.91 8.86 6.53
N PHE A 338 8.09 8.28 6.34
CA PHE A 338 8.94 8.48 5.17
C PHE A 338 9.35 9.95 4.92
N ARG A 339 9.76 10.65 6.00
CA ARG A 339 10.34 11.99 5.92
C ARG A 339 11.85 11.87 5.85
N TYR A 340 12.42 12.16 4.70
CA TYR A 340 13.85 12.08 4.47
C TYR A 340 14.41 13.45 4.11
N GLY A 341 15.67 13.68 4.43
CA GLY A 341 16.31 14.95 4.14
C GLY A 341 17.81 14.83 4.02
N MET A 342 18.39 15.90 3.50
CA MET A 342 19.83 16.08 3.42
C MET A 342 20.25 17.12 4.43
N CYS A 343 21.27 16.79 5.23
CA CYS A 343 21.83 17.74 6.19
C CYS A 343 23.33 17.92 5.93
N ARG A 344 23.83 19.17 6.09
CA ARG A 344 25.27 19.49 6.12
C ARG A 344 25.57 20.39 7.30
N GLY A 345 26.73 20.17 7.93
CA GLY A 345 27.31 21.09 8.90
C GLY A 345 28.09 22.23 8.21
N SER A 346 28.57 23.20 8.97
CA SER A 346 29.40 24.28 8.45
C SER A 346 30.65 23.72 7.80
N GLY A 347 30.79 23.85 6.46
CA GLY A 347 31.93 23.34 5.69
C GLY A 347 31.95 21.83 5.44
N SER A 348 30.90 21.06 5.77
CA SER A 348 30.82 19.62 5.56
C SER A 348 29.98 19.26 4.32
N GLN A 349 30.14 18.01 3.84
CA GLN A 349 29.35 17.44 2.75
C GLN A 349 27.91 17.14 3.22
N TRP A 350 26.99 17.08 2.27
CA TRP A 350 25.64 16.61 2.48
C TRP A 350 25.62 15.14 2.89
N ARG A 351 24.74 14.79 3.81
CA ARG A 351 24.44 13.40 4.20
C ARG A 351 22.95 13.20 4.34
N ALA A 352 22.47 12.01 3.99
CA ALA A 352 21.05 11.67 4.06
C ALA A 352 20.63 11.27 5.48
N TYR A 353 19.48 11.75 5.90
CA TYR A 353 18.86 11.46 7.21
C TYR A 353 17.38 11.14 7.07
N GLU A 354 16.90 10.31 7.97
CA GLU A 354 15.46 10.10 8.23
C GLU A 354 15.04 10.92 9.46
N MET A 355 13.87 11.57 9.38
CA MET A 355 13.28 12.31 10.50
C MET A 355 12.39 11.39 11.33
N LEU A 356 12.81 11.02 12.54
CA LEU A 356 12.09 10.11 13.43
C LEU A 356 11.04 10.82 14.28
N GLY A 357 11.29 12.08 14.70
CA GLY A 357 10.42 12.86 15.58
C GLY A 357 10.69 14.37 15.45
N ARG A 358 10.16 15.17 16.36
CA ARG A 358 10.50 16.61 16.44
C ARG A 358 11.95 16.75 16.86
N GLY A 359 12.81 17.15 15.92
CA GLY A 359 14.24 17.38 16.18
C GLY A 359 15.11 16.12 16.20
N GLU A 360 14.53 14.92 16.17
CA GLU A 360 15.25 13.66 16.10
C GLU A 360 15.47 13.25 14.65
N LYS A 361 16.70 12.90 14.31
CA LYS A 361 17.08 12.39 12.98
C LYS A 361 18.09 11.25 13.11
N THR A 362 17.98 10.28 12.20
CA THR A 362 18.95 9.19 12.10
C THR A 362 19.63 9.22 10.73
N LEU A 363 20.93 8.88 10.71
CA LEU A 363 21.67 8.80 9.45
C LEU A 363 21.15 7.62 8.62
N VAL A 364 20.86 7.87 7.38
CA VAL A 364 20.50 6.83 6.41
C VAL A 364 21.79 6.18 5.93
N ARG A 365 21.94 4.88 6.20
CA ARG A 365 23.12 4.07 5.82
C ARG A 365 22.69 2.85 5.01
#